data_ac52bd72d20a4ff8fe6ea36447666220
#
_entry.id   ac52bd72d20a4ff8fe6ea36447666220
#
_cell.length_a   1.000
_cell.length_b   1.000
_cell.length_c   1.000
_cell.angle_alpha   90.00
_cell.angle_beta   90.00
_cell.angle_gamma   90.00
#
_symmetry.space_group_name_H-M   'P 1'
#
loop_
_entity.id
_entity.type
_entity.pdbx_description
1 polymer ?
#
loop_
_entity_poly.entity_id
_entity_poly.type
_entity_poly.pdbx_seq_one_letter_code
_entity_poly.pdbx_strand_id
1 'polypeptide(L)'
;KKIIIFSGEPKSINPELICKSWKKISNNVKRQIYVISNYTLLVNQFRSLKYKIKVKKVKNISECENEDFLKVIDIDLNFKNLLSLKPNETTKFINRGLSLAHKLGLKKNVKGIINCPINKNHLDKKFYGATEFFASKCSIKKHSEVMLISSKKFSVSPITTHVDLKYVSKKLNSGLIINKIKTINLCFKNIF
;
A
#
# COMPACT_ATOMS: atom_id res chain seq x y z
N LYS A 1 6.02 -7.44 14.83
CA LYS A 1 6.01 -7.56 13.35
C LYS A 1 6.03 -6.16 12.73
N LYS A 2 6.63 -6.01 11.54
CA LYS A 2 6.78 -4.73 10.84
C LYS A 2 5.54 -4.40 9.99
N ILE A 3 5.31 -3.10 9.75
CA ILE A 3 4.26 -2.57 8.88
C ILE A 3 4.95 -1.78 7.77
N ILE A 4 4.63 -2.09 6.53
CA ILE A 4 5.16 -1.41 5.36
C ILE A 4 4.13 -0.41 4.86
N ILE A 5 4.54 0.84 4.68
CA ILE A 5 3.69 1.87 4.07
C ILE A 5 4.33 2.25 2.73
N PHE A 6 3.60 2.12 1.64
CA PHE A 6 4.01 2.72 0.38
C PHE A 6 3.43 4.13 0.29
N SER A 7 4.29 5.12 0.07
CA SER A 7 3.90 6.54 0.06
C SER A 7 2.96 6.93 -1.08
N GLY A 8 2.77 6.04 -2.06
CA GLY A 8 1.84 6.27 -3.16
C GLY A 8 2.34 7.31 -4.17
N GLU A 9 1.42 8.09 -4.70
CA GLU A 9 1.71 9.05 -5.76
C GLU A 9 2.52 10.26 -5.24
N PRO A 10 3.62 10.64 -5.93
CA PRO A 10 4.47 11.76 -5.52
C PRO A 10 3.75 13.12 -5.46
N LYS A 11 2.88 13.41 -6.44
CA LYS A 11 2.10 14.64 -6.52
C LYS A 11 0.72 14.46 -5.87
N SER A 12 0.68 14.30 -4.55
CA SER A 12 -0.57 14.03 -3.84
C SER A 12 -0.54 14.56 -2.41
N ILE A 13 -1.64 14.38 -1.69
CA ILE A 13 -1.75 14.69 -0.26
C ILE A 13 -1.10 13.63 0.65
N ASN A 14 -0.53 12.58 0.08
CA ASN A 14 -0.01 11.44 0.84
C ASN A 14 1.06 11.82 1.88
N PRO A 15 2.01 12.75 1.60
CA PRO A 15 2.96 13.20 2.61
C PRO A 15 2.28 13.80 3.84
N GLU A 16 1.22 14.57 3.63
CA GLU A 16 0.44 15.14 4.72
C GLU A 16 -0.28 14.06 5.53
N LEU A 17 -0.88 13.07 4.86
CA LEU A 17 -1.52 11.93 5.51
C LEU A 17 -0.52 11.15 6.36
N ILE A 18 0.66 10.86 5.83
CA ILE A 18 1.74 10.17 6.56
C ILE A 18 2.16 11.00 7.79
N CYS A 19 2.36 12.29 7.64
CA CYS A 19 2.73 13.17 8.75
C CYS A 19 1.67 13.22 9.85
N LYS A 20 0.42 13.43 9.49
CA LYS A 20 -0.70 13.50 10.44
C LYS A 20 -0.88 12.18 11.18
N SER A 21 -0.77 11.06 10.45
CA SER A 21 -0.85 9.73 11.05
C SER A 21 0.32 9.46 11.99
N TRP A 22 1.55 9.79 11.57
CA TRP A 22 2.76 9.61 12.38
C TRP A 22 2.69 10.31 13.73
N LYS A 23 2.09 11.51 13.78
CA LYS A 23 1.91 12.26 15.03
C LYS A 23 0.91 11.62 15.99
N LYS A 24 -0.06 10.86 15.48
CA LYS A 24 -1.17 10.29 16.27
C LYS A 24 -0.93 8.87 16.78
N ILE A 25 0.01 8.15 16.20
CA ILE A 25 0.27 6.75 16.58
C ILE A 25 1.24 6.66 17.77
N SER A 26 1.11 5.60 18.54
CA SER A 26 1.98 5.33 19.70
C SER A 26 3.41 5.01 19.28
N ASN A 27 4.37 5.21 20.17
CA ASN A 27 5.78 4.92 19.92
C ASN A 27 6.02 3.44 19.60
N ASN A 28 5.27 2.54 20.23
CA ASN A 28 5.35 1.10 19.93
C ASN A 28 4.98 0.80 18.46
N VAL A 29 3.97 1.48 17.91
CA VAL A 29 3.60 1.36 16.50
C VAL A 29 4.64 2.03 15.61
N LYS A 30 5.17 3.21 15.98
CA LYS A 30 6.23 3.90 15.23
C LYS A 30 7.46 3.03 15.01
N ARG A 31 7.89 2.26 16.01
CA ARG A 31 9.01 1.31 15.91
C ARG A 31 8.82 0.28 14.79
N GLN A 32 7.58 -0.06 14.48
CA GLN A 32 7.23 -1.11 13.52
C GLN A 32 7.09 -0.60 12.08
N ILE A 33 6.96 0.72 11.86
CA ILE A 33 6.64 1.31 10.55
C ILE A 33 7.91 1.58 9.73
N TYR A 34 7.83 1.21 8.46
CA TYR A 34 8.81 1.52 7.42
C TYR A 34 8.07 2.04 6.18
N VAL A 35 8.50 3.19 5.68
CA VAL A 35 7.89 3.84 4.52
C VAL A 35 8.75 3.58 3.28
N ILE A 36 8.15 3.09 2.21
CA ILE A 36 8.76 3.04 0.88
C ILE A 36 8.45 4.36 0.19
N SER A 37 9.48 5.12 -0.15
CA SER A 37 9.36 6.41 -0.83
C SER A 37 10.69 6.83 -1.44
N ASN A 38 10.70 7.92 -2.22
CA ASN A 38 11.95 8.62 -2.47
C ASN A 38 12.26 9.50 -1.26
N TYR A 39 13.43 9.26 -0.64
CA TYR A 39 13.83 9.94 0.59
C TYR A 39 13.91 11.45 0.43
N THR A 40 14.60 11.92 -0.59
CA THR A 40 14.80 13.36 -0.84
C THR A 40 13.47 14.08 -1.10
N LEU A 41 12.60 13.46 -1.91
CA LEU A 41 11.27 14.00 -2.19
C LEU A 41 10.46 14.11 -0.90
N LEU A 42 10.38 13.05 -0.11
CA LEU A 42 9.56 13.01 1.09
C LEU A 42 10.02 14.04 2.13
N VAL A 43 11.33 14.17 2.33
CA VAL A 43 11.90 15.19 3.24
C VAL A 43 11.58 16.61 2.76
N ASN A 44 11.70 16.89 1.45
CA ASN A 44 11.37 18.20 0.89
C ASN A 44 9.87 18.51 1.04
N GLN A 45 9.00 17.54 0.83
CA GLN A 45 7.55 17.69 1.02
C GLN A 45 7.21 17.97 2.49
N PHE A 46 7.82 17.28 3.44
CA PHE A 46 7.61 17.55 4.87
C PHE A 46 8.07 18.96 5.26
N ARG A 47 9.20 19.38 4.72
CA ARG A 47 9.72 20.74 4.95
C ARG A 47 8.77 21.80 4.38
N SER A 48 8.30 21.63 3.16
CA SER A 48 7.34 22.56 2.51
C SER A 48 6.01 22.63 3.27
N LEU A 49 5.55 21.53 3.83
CA LEU A 49 4.36 21.45 4.67
C LEU A 49 4.60 21.91 6.13
N LYS A 50 5.81 22.39 6.45
CA LYS A 50 6.22 22.81 7.81
C LYS A 50 6.06 21.72 8.88
N TYR A 51 6.17 20.44 8.50
CA TYR A 51 6.16 19.31 9.44
C TYR A 51 7.56 19.01 9.96
N LYS A 52 7.74 19.07 11.28
CA LYS A 52 8.99 18.70 11.96
C LYS A 52 8.98 17.21 12.28
N ILE A 53 9.30 16.36 11.31
CA ILE A 53 9.45 14.92 11.48
C ILE A 53 10.89 14.53 11.16
N LYS A 54 11.54 13.83 12.08
CA LYS A 54 12.86 13.27 11.87
C LYS A 54 12.72 12.06 10.93
N VAL A 55 13.39 12.09 9.79
CA VAL A 55 13.36 11.03 8.78
C VAL A 55 14.73 10.38 8.71
N LYS A 56 14.76 9.04 8.68
CA LYS A 56 16.00 8.26 8.54
C LYS A 56 15.90 7.35 7.32
N LYS A 57 16.87 7.46 6.41
CA LYS A 57 17.03 6.51 5.31
C LYS A 57 17.56 5.19 5.86
N VAL A 58 16.92 4.08 5.49
CA VAL A 58 17.32 2.72 5.89
C VAL A 58 17.41 1.80 4.67
N LYS A 59 18.33 0.83 4.72
CA LYS A 59 18.52 -0.14 3.63
C LYS A 59 17.50 -1.28 3.68
N ASN A 60 17.05 -1.63 4.89
CA ASN A 60 16.12 -2.74 5.08
C ASN A 60 15.26 -2.55 6.34
N ILE A 61 14.27 -3.43 6.53
CA ILE A 61 13.30 -3.37 7.62
C ILE A 61 13.83 -3.85 8.99
N SER A 62 15.11 -4.17 9.10
CA SER A 62 15.74 -4.59 10.37
C SER A 62 16.80 -3.60 10.85
N GLU A 63 17.10 -2.55 10.06
CA GLU A 63 18.23 -1.67 10.32
C GLU A 63 17.99 -0.69 11.47
N CYS A 64 16.75 -0.28 11.70
CA CYS A 64 16.45 0.74 12.71
C CYS A 64 15.08 0.49 13.32
N GLU A 65 15.00 0.43 14.65
CA GLU A 65 13.74 0.28 15.38
C GLU A 65 13.41 1.50 16.25
N ASN A 66 14.18 2.59 16.13
CA ASN A 66 13.95 3.80 16.91
C ASN A 66 12.65 4.49 16.44
N GLU A 67 11.78 4.81 17.39
CA GLU A 67 10.49 5.49 17.18
C GLU A 67 10.59 6.97 16.83
N ASP A 68 11.70 7.61 17.14
CA ASP A 68 11.90 9.04 16.84
C ASP A 68 12.02 9.31 15.35
N PHE A 69 12.35 8.29 14.57
CA PHE A 69 12.58 8.44 13.16
C PHE A 69 11.50 7.74 12.32
N LEU A 70 10.94 8.48 11.36
CA LEU A 70 10.22 7.87 10.26
C LEU A 70 11.25 7.19 9.32
N LYS A 71 11.28 5.87 9.33
CA LYS A 71 12.24 5.09 8.55
C LYS A 71 11.79 4.98 7.11
N VAL A 72 12.66 5.36 6.18
CA VAL A 72 12.38 5.36 4.74
C VAL A 72 13.30 4.39 4.01
N ILE A 73 12.72 3.41 3.36
CA ILE A 73 13.38 2.58 2.37
C ILE A 73 13.29 3.35 1.06
N ASP A 74 14.45 3.82 0.60
CA ASP A 74 14.54 4.72 -0.55
C ASP A 74 14.36 3.97 -1.86
N ILE A 75 13.59 4.55 -2.74
CA ILE A 75 13.44 4.12 -4.14
C ILE A 75 13.70 5.30 -5.08
N ASP A 76 14.34 5.01 -6.19
CA ASP A 76 14.73 6.03 -7.15
C ASP A 76 13.53 6.73 -7.78
N LEU A 77 13.62 8.06 -7.85
CA LEU A 77 12.74 8.93 -8.60
C LEU A 77 13.58 10.03 -9.24
N ASN A 78 13.57 10.10 -10.56
CA ASN A 78 14.25 11.16 -11.28
C ASN A 78 13.36 12.40 -11.37
N PHE A 79 13.71 13.45 -10.62
CA PHE A 79 13.00 14.72 -10.63
C PHE A 79 13.95 15.88 -10.30
N LYS A 80 13.73 17.05 -10.94
CA LYS A 80 14.39 18.32 -10.56
C LYS A 80 13.57 19.05 -9.50
N ASN A 81 12.28 19.15 -9.75
CA ASN A 81 11.29 19.65 -8.80
C ASN A 81 9.98 18.89 -8.97
N LEU A 82 9.05 19.01 -8.02
CA LEU A 82 7.79 18.27 -8.03
C LEU A 82 6.90 18.65 -9.22
N LEU A 83 6.91 19.92 -9.64
CA LEU A 83 6.09 20.42 -10.74
C LEU A 83 6.52 19.82 -12.09
N SER A 84 7.83 19.63 -12.29
CA SER A 84 8.43 19.10 -13.52
C SER A 84 8.44 17.57 -13.58
N LEU A 85 7.89 16.87 -12.60
CA LEU A 85 7.85 15.42 -12.59
C LEU A 85 6.98 14.86 -13.72
N LYS A 86 7.60 14.09 -14.62
CA LYS A 86 6.94 13.52 -15.80
C LYS A 86 6.05 12.32 -15.42
N PRO A 87 4.91 12.11 -16.11
CA PRO A 87 4.01 10.99 -15.86
C PRO A 87 4.71 9.62 -15.88
N ASN A 88 5.62 9.40 -16.84
CA ASN A 88 6.37 8.16 -16.96
C ASN A 88 7.26 7.88 -15.73
N GLU A 89 7.88 8.91 -15.14
CA GLU A 89 8.69 8.74 -13.92
C GLU A 89 7.79 8.43 -12.72
N THR A 90 6.62 9.06 -12.62
CA THR A 90 5.60 8.71 -11.63
C THR A 90 5.17 7.25 -11.77
N THR A 91 4.87 6.81 -12.98
CA THR A 91 4.50 5.41 -13.26
C THR A 91 5.60 4.43 -12.86
N LYS A 92 6.86 4.70 -13.22
CA LYS A 92 7.99 3.87 -12.82
C LYS A 92 8.15 3.81 -11.30
N PHE A 93 8.04 4.95 -10.62
CA PHE A 93 8.12 5.06 -9.18
C PHE A 93 7.02 4.23 -8.48
N ILE A 94 5.77 4.36 -8.92
CA ILE A 94 4.64 3.63 -8.36
C ILE A 94 4.83 2.12 -8.56
N ASN A 95 5.21 1.67 -9.74
CA ASN A 95 5.42 0.24 -10.01
C ASN A 95 6.59 -0.34 -9.19
N ARG A 96 7.70 0.40 -9.05
CA ARG A 96 8.82 0.01 -8.18
C ARG A 96 8.38 -0.08 -6.72
N GLY A 97 7.66 0.93 -6.23
CA GLY A 97 7.18 0.99 -4.86
C GLY A 97 6.23 -0.14 -4.51
N LEU A 98 5.23 -0.40 -5.35
CA LEU A 98 4.30 -1.53 -5.18
C LEU A 98 5.02 -2.89 -5.24
N SER A 99 5.96 -3.05 -6.19
CA SER A 99 6.74 -4.30 -6.32
C SER A 99 7.61 -4.54 -5.09
N LEU A 100 8.26 -3.51 -4.56
CA LEU A 100 9.05 -3.61 -3.34
C LEU A 100 8.17 -3.87 -2.12
N ALA A 101 7.01 -3.19 -2.02
CA ALA A 101 6.04 -3.43 -0.96
C ALA A 101 5.56 -4.89 -0.96
N HIS A 102 5.24 -5.44 -2.14
CA HIS A 102 4.90 -6.85 -2.29
C HIS A 102 6.02 -7.78 -1.79
N LYS A 103 7.25 -7.57 -2.27
CA LYS A 103 8.42 -8.36 -1.86
C LYS A 103 8.65 -8.33 -0.35
N LEU A 104 8.48 -7.18 0.27
CA LEU A 104 8.63 -7.03 1.72
C LEU A 104 7.44 -7.63 2.48
N GLY A 105 6.23 -7.48 1.94
CA GLY A 105 4.99 -7.99 2.52
C GLY A 105 4.95 -9.52 2.67
N LEU A 106 5.68 -10.24 1.82
CA LEU A 106 5.82 -11.70 1.90
C LEU A 106 6.76 -12.19 3.02
N LYS A 107 7.51 -11.28 3.67
CA LYS A 107 8.40 -11.68 4.77
C LYS A 107 7.62 -12.03 6.03
N LYS A 108 7.98 -13.11 6.72
CA LYS A 108 7.33 -13.61 7.95
C LYS A 108 7.24 -12.58 9.08
N ASN A 109 8.19 -11.64 9.13
CA ASN A 109 8.24 -10.58 10.14
C ASN A 109 7.45 -9.32 9.74
N VAL A 110 6.79 -9.30 8.59
CA VAL A 110 5.88 -8.21 8.17
C VAL A 110 4.43 -8.60 8.48
N LYS A 111 3.70 -7.67 9.09
CA LYS A 111 2.28 -7.84 9.44
C LYS A 111 1.36 -7.51 8.27
N GLY A 112 1.75 -6.55 7.47
CA GLY A 112 0.96 -6.12 6.31
C GLY A 112 1.52 -4.89 5.62
N ILE A 113 0.86 -4.53 4.53
CA ILE A 113 1.18 -3.39 3.68
C ILE A 113 0.04 -2.39 3.77
N ILE A 114 0.36 -1.12 3.93
CA ILE A 114 -0.56 0.01 3.78
C ILE A 114 -0.15 0.75 2.50
N ASN A 115 -1.05 0.81 1.55
CA ASN A 115 -0.85 1.56 0.32
C ASN A 115 -1.53 2.91 0.44
N CYS A 116 -0.77 4.01 0.36
CA CYS A 116 -1.35 5.33 0.23
C CYS A 116 -2.02 5.50 -1.15
N PRO A 117 -2.97 6.42 -1.31
CA PRO A 117 -3.66 6.67 -2.57
C PRO A 117 -2.73 6.81 -3.76
N ILE A 118 -3.11 6.19 -4.87
CA ILE A 118 -2.44 6.28 -6.17
C ILE A 118 -3.48 6.54 -7.24
N ASN A 119 -3.12 7.34 -8.24
CA ASN A 119 -3.94 7.48 -9.43
C ASN A 119 -3.79 6.23 -10.30
N LYS A 120 -4.90 5.55 -10.58
CA LYS A 120 -4.95 4.33 -11.40
C LYS A 120 -4.35 4.49 -12.80
N ASN A 121 -4.31 5.71 -13.34
CA ASN A 121 -3.70 5.99 -14.64
C ASN A 121 -2.17 5.75 -14.65
N HIS A 122 -1.53 5.63 -13.48
CA HIS A 122 -0.13 5.24 -13.34
C HIS A 122 0.08 3.73 -13.17
N LEU A 123 -0.99 2.95 -13.21
CA LEU A 123 -0.91 1.49 -13.27
C LEU A 123 -1.10 1.00 -14.71
N ASP A 124 -0.64 -0.21 -14.99
CA ASP A 124 -0.97 -0.89 -16.24
C ASP A 124 -2.49 -0.98 -16.39
N LYS A 125 -3.02 -0.70 -17.60
CA LYS A 125 -4.46 -0.68 -17.90
C LYS A 125 -5.23 -1.95 -17.50
N LYS A 126 -4.53 -3.06 -17.30
CA LYS A 126 -5.10 -4.32 -16.81
C LYS A 126 -5.46 -4.31 -15.32
N PHE A 127 -4.99 -3.30 -14.55
CA PHE A 127 -5.26 -3.20 -13.12
C PHE A 127 -6.21 -2.04 -12.83
N TYR A 128 -7.27 -2.31 -12.08
CA TYR A 128 -8.18 -1.28 -11.58
C TYR A 128 -7.62 -0.52 -10.37
N GLY A 129 -6.63 -1.10 -9.69
CA GLY A 129 -5.99 -0.50 -8.52
C GLY A 129 -4.86 -1.36 -7.95
N ALA A 130 -4.37 -0.98 -6.77
CA ALA A 130 -3.30 -1.70 -6.07
C ALA A 130 -3.71 -3.13 -5.69
N THR A 131 -4.99 -3.38 -5.43
CA THR A 131 -5.50 -4.71 -5.07
C THR A 131 -5.23 -5.74 -6.17
N GLU A 132 -5.61 -5.42 -7.41
CA GLU A 132 -5.40 -6.29 -8.57
C GLU A 132 -3.92 -6.42 -8.90
N PHE A 133 -3.14 -5.35 -8.70
CA PHE A 133 -1.68 -5.41 -8.85
C PHE A 133 -1.07 -6.43 -7.88
N PHE A 134 -1.41 -6.36 -6.59
CA PHE A 134 -0.90 -7.31 -5.59
C PHE A 134 -1.39 -8.74 -5.87
N ALA A 135 -2.67 -8.90 -6.20
CA ALA A 135 -3.24 -10.20 -6.55
C ALA A 135 -2.49 -10.86 -7.72
N SER A 136 -2.16 -10.09 -8.75
CA SER A 136 -1.40 -10.60 -9.91
C SER A 136 0.02 -11.07 -9.55
N LYS A 137 0.60 -10.55 -8.47
CA LYS A 137 1.95 -10.92 -8.00
C LYS A 137 1.95 -12.11 -7.04
N CYS A 138 0.80 -12.43 -6.46
CA CYS A 138 0.69 -13.51 -5.47
C CYS A 138 0.50 -14.89 -6.06
N SER A 139 0.50 -15.06 -7.39
CA SER A 139 0.26 -16.35 -8.08
C SER A 139 -1.01 -17.06 -7.59
N ILE A 140 -2.00 -16.30 -7.16
CA ILE A 140 -3.29 -16.82 -6.71
C ILE A 140 -4.21 -17.13 -7.91
N LYS A 141 -5.16 -18.02 -7.73
CA LYS A 141 -6.17 -18.32 -8.74
C LYS A 141 -6.91 -17.01 -9.10
N LYS A 142 -7.09 -16.78 -10.40
CA LYS A 142 -7.80 -15.59 -10.91
C LYS A 142 -9.16 -15.42 -10.21
N HIS A 143 -9.46 -14.20 -9.79
CA HIS A 143 -10.67 -13.84 -9.04
C HIS A 143 -10.79 -14.45 -7.63
N SER A 144 -9.68 -14.92 -7.04
CA SER A 144 -9.67 -15.38 -5.65
C SER A 144 -9.35 -14.26 -4.65
N GLU A 145 -8.90 -13.10 -5.12
CA GLU A 145 -8.70 -11.92 -4.28
C GLU A 145 -10.01 -11.50 -3.61
N VAL A 146 -9.93 -11.10 -2.36
CA VAL A 146 -11.08 -10.70 -1.56
C VAL A 146 -10.85 -9.31 -0.99
N MET A 147 -11.84 -8.44 -1.18
CA MET A 147 -11.93 -7.18 -0.45
C MET A 147 -12.72 -7.44 0.84
N LEU A 148 -12.17 -7.08 1.99
CA LEU A 148 -12.84 -7.18 3.27
C LEU A 148 -12.98 -5.79 3.89
N ILE A 149 -14.21 -5.36 4.11
CA ILE A 149 -14.54 -4.15 4.85
C ILE A 149 -14.91 -4.58 6.25
N SER A 150 -14.07 -4.26 7.21
CA SER A 150 -14.22 -4.75 8.58
C SER A 150 -14.48 -3.63 9.56
N SER A 151 -15.38 -3.88 10.50
CA SER A 151 -15.66 -3.05 11.67
C SER A 151 -15.55 -3.89 12.94
N LYS A 152 -15.73 -3.25 14.11
CA LYS A 152 -15.74 -3.96 15.40
C LYS A 152 -16.90 -4.96 15.54
N LYS A 153 -18.03 -4.73 14.85
CA LYS A 153 -19.25 -5.52 15.01
C LYS A 153 -19.44 -6.55 13.90
N PHE A 154 -19.07 -6.20 12.67
CA PHE A 154 -19.25 -7.09 11.51
C PHE A 154 -18.26 -6.77 10.41
N SER A 155 -18.10 -7.71 9.49
CA SER A 155 -17.27 -7.56 8.30
C SER A 155 -18.09 -7.91 7.06
N VAL A 156 -17.89 -7.15 5.98
CA VAL A 156 -18.56 -7.34 4.70
C VAL A 156 -17.54 -7.56 3.60
N SER A 157 -17.81 -8.52 2.74
CA SER A 157 -17.00 -8.78 1.55
C SER A 157 -17.89 -8.77 0.31
N PRO A 158 -17.71 -7.81 -0.62
CA PRO A 158 -18.43 -7.83 -1.89
C PRO A 158 -17.95 -9.01 -2.75
N ILE A 159 -18.90 -9.72 -3.35
CA ILE A 159 -18.60 -10.82 -4.28
C ILE A 159 -18.02 -10.28 -5.58
N THR A 160 -18.56 -9.17 -6.09
CA THR A 160 -18.11 -8.51 -7.30
C THR A 160 -17.58 -7.11 -6.97
N THR A 161 -16.50 -6.69 -7.65
CA THR A 161 -15.93 -5.34 -7.57
C THR A 161 -15.76 -4.80 -8.99
N HIS A 162 -15.93 -3.48 -9.17
CA HIS A 162 -15.74 -2.79 -10.45
C HIS A 162 -16.59 -3.37 -11.60
N VAL A 163 -17.84 -3.74 -11.31
CA VAL A 163 -18.79 -4.28 -12.28
C VAL A 163 -20.03 -3.39 -12.30
N ASP A 164 -20.46 -2.99 -13.49
CA ASP A 164 -21.75 -2.28 -13.64
C ASP A 164 -22.88 -3.14 -13.09
N LEU A 165 -23.81 -2.51 -12.35
CA LEU A 165 -24.91 -3.20 -11.66
C LEU A 165 -25.70 -4.14 -12.59
N LYS A 166 -25.96 -3.71 -13.82
CA LYS A 166 -26.68 -4.49 -14.84
C LYS A 166 -26.01 -5.82 -15.23
N TYR A 167 -24.71 -5.97 -14.94
CA TYR A 167 -23.95 -7.20 -15.27
C TYR A 167 -23.64 -8.06 -14.06
N VAL A 168 -24.00 -7.63 -12.83
CA VAL A 168 -23.69 -8.39 -11.61
C VAL A 168 -24.31 -9.77 -11.65
N SER A 169 -25.60 -9.88 -11.99
CA SER A 169 -26.31 -11.17 -12.05
C SER A 169 -25.65 -12.17 -13.02
N LYS A 170 -25.15 -11.69 -14.16
CA LYS A 170 -24.45 -12.52 -15.16
C LYS A 170 -23.07 -13.01 -14.70
N LYS A 171 -22.45 -12.31 -13.76
CA LYS A 171 -21.11 -12.65 -13.23
C LYS A 171 -21.18 -13.52 -11.98
N LEU A 172 -22.31 -13.55 -11.29
CA LEU A 172 -22.48 -14.39 -10.11
C LEU A 172 -22.63 -15.87 -10.52
N ASN A 173 -21.81 -16.71 -9.91
CA ASN A 173 -21.96 -18.14 -9.99
C ASN A 173 -21.42 -18.80 -8.71
N SER A 174 -21.85 -20.04 -8.45
CA SER A 174 -21.48 -20.78 -7.24
C SER A 174 -19.98 -20.93 -7.06
N GLY A 175 -19.23 -21.15 -8.14
CA GLY A 175 -17.78 -21.30 -8.10
C GLY A 175 -17.06 -20.03 -7.60
N LEU A 176 -17.51 -18.85 -8.05
CA LEU A 176 -16.97 -17.56 -7.59
C LEU A 176 -17.24 -17.36 -6.09
N ILE A 177 -18.48 -17.64 -5.67
CA ILE A 177 -18.90 -17.48 -4.26
C ILE A 177 -18.07 -18.42 -3.37
N ILE A 178 -17.99 -19.70 -3.72
CA ILE A 178 -17.23 -20.70 -2.96
C ILE A 178 -15.74 -20.33 -2.86
N ASN A 179 -15.13 -19.90 -3.96
CA ASN A 179 -13.72 -19.52 -3.95
C ASN A 179 -13.46 -18.34 -3.01
N LYS A 180 -14.31 -17.31 -3.03
CA LYS A 180 -14.17 -16.16 -2.13
C LYS A 180 -14.38 -16.54 -0.66
N ILE A 181 -15.37 -17.36 -0.36
CA ILE A 181 -15.60 -17.87 1.00
C ILE A 181 -14.40 -18.69 1.49
N LYS A 182 -13.83 -19.57 0.65
CA LYS A 182 -12.62 -20.32 1.01
C LYS A 182 -11.44 -19.40 1.31
N THR A 183 -11.23 -18.35 0.50
CA THR A 183 -10.16 -17.36 0.73
C THR A 183 -10.37 -16.62 2.04
N ILE A 184 -11.59 -16.17 2.34
CA ILE A 184 -11.93 -15.50 3.61
C ILE A 184 -11.66 -16.44 4.79
N ASN A 185 -12.15 -17.67 4.73
CA ASN A 185 -11.97 -18.65 5.81
C ASN A 185 -10.49 -18.95 6.08
N LEU A 186 -9.66 -19.12 5.03
CA LEU A 186 -8.22 -19.29 5.18
C LEU A 186 -7.54 -18.07 5.80
N CYS A 187 -7.96 -16.87 5.40
CA CYS A 187 -7.44 -15.64 5.96
C CYS A 187 -7.75 -15.53 7.46
N PHE A 188 -8.99 -15.77 7.86
CA PHE A 188 -9.39 -15.73 9.28
C PHE A 188 -8.65 -16.78 10.12
N LYS A 189 -8.49 -18.01 9.62
CA LYS A 189 -7.72 -19.06 10.33
C LYS A 189 -6.23 -18.73 10.54
N ASN A 190 -5.65 -17.92 9.64
CA ASN A 190 -4.21 -17.63 9.67
C ASN A 190 -3.87 -16.28 10.33
N ILE A 191 -4.82 -15.36 10.44
CA ILE A 191 -4.59 -13.99 10.91
C ILE A 191 -5.22 -13.74 12.28
N PHE A 192 -6.38 -14.35 12.55
CA PHE A 192 -7.16 -14.23 13.78
C PHE A 192 -7.23 -15.56 14.52
#